data_5f1d09b3fefb2ab991938081f320665b
#
_entry.id   5f1d09b3fefb2ab991938081f320665b
#
_cell.length_a   1.000
_cell.length_b   1.000
_cell.length_c   1.000
_cell.angle_alpha   90.00
_cell.angle_beta   90.00
_cell.angle_gamma   90.00
#
_symmetry.space_group_name_H-M   'P 1'
#
loop_
_entity.id
_entity.type
_entity.pdbx_description
1 polymer ?
#
loop_
_entity_poly.entity_id
_entity_poly.type
_entity_poly.pdbx_seq_one_letter_code
_entity_poly.pdbx_strand_id
1 'polypeptide(L)'
;MRISCLLINLIGMNSVPSLRGEWSLDTLDEAMSYSSPSQNVRADLSVLADLEWFVPEIPSPGLLFPDDQSWLNPRLALFLDIEISSYLQFHSQTRVDRGFDPGSAPSGDVRMDEYFLKLSPLADDRLHFKIGKFATAFGNWAPRNLSWDNPFVTAPLAYEDVLNVSDITMPTAPQALLARRQIADKKGDWLTAIWGPSYASGASISGRLDMFDYALEVKNASLSSRPNEWDATRRGFDNPTVTARFGARPAEEWSFGTSFSHGSYTADSVAGSPDQTTYGLDAAFQHHHLQLWSEVIYTQFEVPKVRDAEAVFYYLEARYKWTPQLWTALRWNHSLFGRVTDGLGSSAAWDRDTWRVDLSLGWRFNRHLQAKIQGSVGGREGNEPQGNHLLVTQITLKF
;
A
#
# COMPACT_ATOMS: atom_id res chain seq x y z
N MET A 1 -13.83 -27.15 7.34
CA MET A 1 -12.87 -27.53 8.38
C MET A 1 -12.18 -28.83 8.00
N ARG A 2 -11.35 -28.85 6.95
CA ARG A 2 -10.50 -29.98 6.49
C ARG A 2 -9.42 -29.54 5.48
N ILE A 3 -8.78 -28.38 5.67
CA ILE A 3 -7.68 -27.89 4.81
C ILE A 3 -6.33 -27.96 5.50
N SER A 4 -6.29 -28.15 6.83
CA SER A 4 -5.04 -28.12 7.61
C SER A 4 -4.15 -29.37 7.48
N CYS A 5 -4.57 -30.42 6.81
CA CYS A 5 -3.77 -31.67 6.73
C CYS A 5 -3.00 -31.85 5.41
N LEU A 6 -3.19 -31.00 4.39
CA LEU A 6 -2.57 -31.22 3.09
C LEU A 6 -1.22 -30.51 2.91
N LEU A 7 -0.97 -29.44 3.63
CA LEU A 7 0.28 -28.67 3.54
C LEU A 7 1.43 -29.32 4.34
N ILE A 8 1.13 -30.08 5.39
CA ILE A 8 2.15 -30.71 6.25
C ILE A 8 2.79 -31.96 5.60
N ASN A 9 2.13 -32.56 4.61
CA ASN A 9 2.65 -33.77 3.94
C ASN A 9 3.50 -33.50 2.70
N LEU A 10 3.66 -32.27 2.25
CA LEU A 10 4.51 -31.92 1.10
C LEU A 10 5.95 -31.56 1.47
N ILE A 11 6.20 -31.25 2.72
CA ILE A 11 7.53 -31.08 3.28
C ILE A 11 7.81 -32.34 4.09
N GLY A 12 8.67 -33.25 3.59
CA GLY A 12 9.07 -34.46 4.26
C GLY A 12 9.74 -34.20 5.62
N MET A 13 8.99 -33.80 6.62
CA MET A 13 9.44 -33.66 8.00
C MET A 13 9.50 -35.02 8.66
N ASN A 14 10.61 -35.75 8.41
CA ASN A 14 11.07 -36.82 9.28
C ASN A 14 11.73 -36.20 10.53
N SER A 15 10.95 -36.04 11.56
CA SER A 15 11.19 -35.73 12.98
C SER A 15 10.43 -34.45 13.44
N VAL A 16 9.24 -34.68 13.93
CA VAL A 16 8.60 -33.71 14.87
C VAL A 16 9.44 -33.84 16.15
N PRO A 17 10.15 -32.78 16.57
CA PRO A 17 10.80 -32.82 17.89
C PRO A 17 9.73 -32.99 18.95
N SER A 18 9.96 -33.83 19.92
CA SER A 18 9.07 -34.09 21.05
C SER A 18 8.78 -32.74 21.76
N LEU A 19 7.54 -32.29 21.71
CA LEU A 19 7.03 -31.03 22.29
C LEU A 19 7.07 -31.01 23.81
N ARG A 20 8.27 -31.11 24.42
CA ARG A 20 8.57 -30.90 25.85
C ARG A 20 9.70 -29.89 26.02
N GLY A 21 9.68 -28.80 25.24
CA GLY A 21 10.51 -27.61 25.46
C GLY A 21 9.63 -26.46 25.89
N GLU A 22 10.19 -25.51 26.62
CA GLU A 22 9.54 -24.23 26.90
C GLU A 22 9.19 -23.55 25.55
N TRP A 23 7.93 -23.31 25.32
CA TRP A 23 7.45 -22.60 24.14
C TRP A 23 7.98 -21.18 24.20
N SER A 24 8.95 -20.83 23.36
CA SER A 24 9.40 -19.47 23.16
C SER A 24 9.05 -19.03 21.74
N LEU A 25 8.84 -17.73 21.55
CA LEU A 25 8.60 -17.17 20.22
C LEU A 25 9.80 -17.40 19.29
N ASP A 26 11.01 -17.51 19.86
CA ASP A 26 12.24 -17.78 19.13
C ASP A 26 12.29 -19.21 18.56
N THR A 27 11.74 -20.20 19.28
CA THR A 27 11.65 -21.58 18.78
C THR A 27 10.64 -21.74 17.67
N LEU A 28 9.60 -20.90 17.61
CA LEU A 28 8.66 -20.86 16.48
C LEU A 28 9.33 -20.31 15.22
N ASP A 29 10.12 -19.26 15.37
CA ASP A 29 10.86 -18.62 14.26
C ASP A 29 11.83 -19.63 13.60
N GLU A 30 12.58 -20.40 14.42
CA GLU A 30 13.45 -21.47 13.92
C GLU A 30 12.68 -22.62 13.24
N ALA A 31 11.50 -22.97 13.73
CA ALA A 31 10.67 -24.02 13.17
C ALA A 31 10.02 -23.66 11.83
N MET A 32 9.95 -22.36 11.50
CA MET A 32 9.37 -21.86 10.26
C MET A 32 10.37 -21.72 9.11
N SER A 33 11.65 -22.05 9.33
CA SER A 33 12.69 -22.02 8.31
C SER A 33 13.09 -23.45 7.92
N TYR A 34 13.25 -23.69 6.62
CA TYR A 34 13.75 -24.95 6.06
C TYR A 34 14.92 -24.70 5.12
N SER A 35 15.97 -25.52 5.25
CA SER A 35 17.07 -25.54 4.29
C SER A 35 17.33 -26.98 3.84
N SER A 36 17.43 -27.18 2.53
CA SER A 36 17.76 -28.51 1.98
C SER A 36 19.19 -28.94 2.38
N PRO A 37 19.48 -30.24 2.44
CA PRO A 37 20.83 -30.71 2.76
C PRO A 37 21.91 -30.17 1.82
N SER A 38 21.56 -29.90 0.56
CA SER A 38 22.45 -29.29 -0.44
C SER A 38 22.55 -27.78 -0.34
N GLN A 39 21.78 -27.14 0.56
CA GLN A 39 21.63 -25.70 0.69
C GLN A 39 21.16 -24.95 -0.58
N ASN A 40 20.69 -25.69 -1.59
CA ASN A 40 20.22 -25.11 -2.84
C ASN A 40 18.77 -24.65 -2.79
N VAL A 41 18.00 -25.08 -1.78
CA VAL A 41 16.62 -24.65 -1.55
C VAL A 41 16.49 -24.22 -0.11
N ARG A 42 16.03 -23.01 0.08
CA ARG A 42 15.64 -22.45 1.38
C ARG A 42 14.19 -22.00 1.31
N ALA A 43 13.42 -22.28 2.33
CA ALA A 43 12.04 -21.84 2.46
C ALA A 43 11.85 -21.23 3.85
N ASP A 44 11.35 -20.00 3.89
CA ASP A 44 11.05 -19.27 5.12
C ASP A 44 9.57 -18.91 5.13
N LEU A 45 8.87 -19.28 6.20
CA LEU A 45 7.50 -18.86 6.47
C LEU A 45 7.56 -17.80 7.58
N SER A 46 6.97 -16.64 7.35
CA SER A 46 6.87 -15.61 8.38
C SER A 46 5.45 -15.10 8.53
N VAL A 47 5.16 -14.56 9.70
CA VAL A 47 3.82 -14.15 10.11
C VAL A 47 3.86 -12.74 10.66
N LEU A 48 2.88 -11.92 10.26
CA LEU A 48 2.63 -10.61 10.83
C LEU A 48 1.15 -10.56 11.26
N ALA A 49 0.91 -10.46 12.57
CA ALA A 49 -0.42 -10.38 13.12
C ALA A 49 -0.62 -9.02 13.80
N ASP A 50 -1.65 -8.30 13.37
CA ASP A 50 -2.01 -7.00 13.90
C ASP A 50 -3.37 -7.04 14.58
N LEU A 51 -3.47 -6.32 15.68
CA LEU A 51 -4.73 -5.98 16.32
C LEU A 51 -4.82 -4.46 16.39
N GLU A 52 -5.75 -3.89 15.64
CA GLU A 52 -5.94 -2.46 15.52
C GLU A 52 -7.27 -2.04 16.14
N TRP A 53 -7.28 -0.97 16.91
CA TRP A 53 -8.49 -0.36 17.43
C TRP A 53 -8.58 1.08 16.96
N PHE A 54 -9.60 1.36 16.14
CA PHE A 54 -9.87 2.65 15.54
C PHE A 54 -11.00 3.35 16.28
N VAL A 55 -10.80 4.63 16.58
CA VAL A 55 -11.79 5.53 17.17
C VAL A 55 -11.80 6.83 16.36
N PRO A 56 -12.55 6.89 15.25
CA PRO A 56 -12.72 8.11 14.47
C PRO A 56 -13.77 9.02 15.09
N GLU A 57 -13.68 10.30 14.83
CA GLU A 57 -14.70 11.25 15.28
C GLU A 57 -15.97 11.13 14.42
N ILE A 58 -15.92 11.23 13.10
CA ILE A 58 -17.01 10.94 12.15
C ILE A 58 -16.50 11.11 10.70
N PRO A 59 -17.11 10.48 9.71
CA PRO A 59 -16.81 9.12 9.36
C PRO A 59 -15.32 9.00 9.09
N SER A 60 -14.77 7.83 9.27
CA SER A 60 -13.33 7.61 9.06
C SER A 60 -12.90 8.09 7.69
N PRO A 61 -11.83 8.89 7.58
CA PRO A 61 -11.28 9.27 6.30
C PRO A 61 -10.65 8.07 5.60
N GLY A 62 -10.75 8.06 4.27
CA GLY A 62 -10.01 7.12 3.44
C GLY A 62 -10.61 5.73 3.31
N LEU A 63 -9.76 4.75 3.05
CA LEU A 63 -10.14 3.36 2.79
C LEU A 63 -10.71 2.62 4.01
N LEU A 64 -10.52 3.19 5.20
CA LEU A 64 -11.04 2.63 6.45
C LEU A 64 -12.38 3.29 6.79
N PHE A 65 -13.46 2.73 6.33
CA PHE A 65 -14.80 3.23 6.62
C PHE A 65 -15.58 2.26 7.51
N PRO A 66 -15.68 2.49 8.80
CA PRO A 66 -16.60 1.72 9.63
C PRO A 66 -17.99 2.31 9.57
N ASP A 67 -18.98 1.47 9.80
CA ASP A 67 -20.34 1.90 10.06
C ASP A 67 -20.50 2.37 11.52
N ASP A 68 -19.53 2.04 12.41
CA ASP A 68 -19.51 2.33 13.84
C ASP A 68 -18.51 3.43 14.22
N GLN A 69 -18.75 4.08 15.37
CA GLN A 69 -17.87 5.11 15.93
C GLN A 69 -16.51 4.57 16.40
N SER A 70 -16.41 3.27 16.66
CA SER A 70 -15.15 2.58 16.96
C SER A 70 -15.22 1.12 16.54
N TRP A 71 -14.09 0.57 16.09
CA TRP A 71 -14.03 -0.83 15.70
C TRP A 71 -12.67 -1.46 15.90
N LEU A 72 -12.68 -2.78 16.08
CA LEU A 72 -11.50 -3.61 16.16
C LEU A 72 -11.23 -4.24 14.78
N ASN A 73 -9.99 -4.16 14.32
CA ASN A 73 -9.55 -4.71 13.04
C ASN A 73 -8.41 -5.70 13.24
N PRO A 74 -8.68 -6.98 13.41
CA PRO A 74 -7.65 -8.01 13.41
C PRO A 74 -7.16 -8.24 11.97
N ARG A 75 -5.85 -8.35 11.79
CA ARG A 75 -5.20 -8.64 10.51
C ARG A 75 -4.14 -9.71 10.69
N LEU A 76 -4.05 -10.61 9.74
CA LEU A 76 -3.02 -11.63 9.67
C LEU A 76 -2.41 -11.62 8.27
N ALA A 77 -1.10 -11.48 8.17
CA ALA A 77 -0.36 -11.66 6.94
C ALA A 77 0.62 -12.83 7.10
N LEU A 78 0.57 -13.75 6.15
CA LEU A 78 1.46 -14.90 6.04
C LEU A 78 2.35 -14.69 4.82
N PHE A 79 3.65 -14.81 5.01
CA PHE A 79 4.65 -14.68 3.95
C PHE A 79 5.35 -16.02 3.77
N LEU A 80 5.49 -16.45 2.52
CA LEU A 80 6.28 -17.60 2.14
C LEU A 80 7.32 -17.15 1.13
N ASP A 81 8.58 -17.28 1.51
CA ASP A 81 9.74 -17.02 0.68
C ASP A 81 10.45 -18.36 0.38
N ILE A 82 10.61 -18.68 -0.90
CA ILE A 82 11.35 -19.86 -1.34
C ILE A 82 12.49 -19.42 -2.25
N GLU A 83 13.71 -19.64 -1.84
CA GLU A 83 14.92 -19.42 -2.63
C GLU A 83 15.40 -20.74 -3.24
N ILE A 84 15.53 -20.76 -4.57
CA ILE A 84 16.06 -21.90 -5.32
C ILE A 84 17.37 -21.45 -5.96
N SER A 85 18.47 -21.87 -5.38
CA SER A 85 19.80 -21.32 -5.67
C SER A 85 19.84 -19.79 -5.49
N SER A 86 20.90 -19.12 -5.94
CA SER A 86 21.03 -17.67 -5.89
C SER A 86 20.25 -16.93 -6.99
N TYR A 87 19.55 -17.65 -7.86
CA TYR A 87 18.97 -17.07 -9.09
C TYR A 87 17.47 -16.94 -9.08
N LEU A 88 16.76 -17.83 -8.40
CA LEU A 88 15.30 -17.91 -8.45
C LEU A 88 14.70 -17.81 -7.06
N GLN A 89 13.79 -16.87 -6.89
CA GLN A 89 13.01 -16.68 -5.67
C GLN A 89 11.52 -16.73 -6.01
N PHE A 90 10.76 -17.48 -5.22
CA PHE A 90 9.30 -17.36 -5.15
C PHE A 90 8.92 -16.64 -3.87
N HIS A 91 8.00 -15.70 -3.97
CA HIS A 91 7.42 -15.01 -2.83
C HIS A 91 5.90 -15.08 -2.89
N SER A 92 5.25 -15.24 -1.73
CA SER A 92 3.82 -15.01 -1.60
C SER A 92 3.46 -14.36 -0.28
N GLN A 93 2.48 -13.45 -0.33
CA GLN A 93 1.85 -12.82 0.82
C GLN A 93 0.37 -13.10 0.79
N THR A 94 -0.11 -13.85 1.78
CA THR A 94 -1.54 -14.10 1.99
C THR A 94 -2.01 -13.29 3.19
N ARG A 95 -3.09 -12.54 3.02
CA ARG A 95 -3.66 -11.70 4.08
C ARG A 95 -5.08 -12.14 4.43
N VAL A 96 -5.38 -12.10 5.72
CA VAL A 96 -6.71 -12.36 6.30
C VAL A 96 -7.08 -11.12 7.11
N ASP A 97 -7.97 -10.31 6.60
CA ASP A 97 -8.49 -9.12 7.27
C ASP A 97 -9.83 -8.69 6.64
N ARG A 98 -10.30 -7.48 6.97
CA ARG A 98 -11.51 -6.90 6.36
C ARG A 98 -11.26 -6.23 5.01
N GLY A 99 -10.08 -6.41 4.43
CA GLY A 99 -9.68 -5.81 3.17
C GLY A 99 -9.17 -4.37 3.32
N PHE A 100 -8.83 -3.77 2.16
CA PHE A 100 -8.56 -2.32 2.05
C PHE A 100 -9.86 -1.50 2.05
N ASP A 101 -10.99 -2.16 1.92
CA ASP A 101 -12.32 -1.61 2.06
C ASP A 101 -13.11 -2.46 3.08
N PRO A 102 -13.00 -2.16 4.38
CA PRO A 102 -13.65 -2.94 5.44
C PRO A 102 -15.18 -2.97 5.35
N GLY A 103 -15.79 -2.04 4.63
CA GLY A 103 -17.23 -2.05 4.41
C GLY A 103 -17.68 -3.12 3.44
N SER A 104 -16.81 -3.56 2.53
CA SER A 104 -17.15 -4.59 1.54
C SER A 104 -17.03 -6.02 2.09
N ALA A 105 -16.22 -6.22 3.12
CA ALA A 105 -15.96 -7.54 3.71
C ALA A 105 -16.00 -7.50 5.25
N PRO A 106 -17.17 -7.18 5.88
CA PRO A 106 -17.27 -7.03 7.32
C PRO A 106 -16.96 -8.33 8.09
N SER A 107 -17.13 -9.49 7.45
CA SER A 107 -16.80 -10.81 7.99
C SER A 107 -15.33 -11.20 7.86
N GLY A 108 -14.53 -10.36 7.20
CA GLY A 108 -13.16 -10.67 6.79
C GLY A 108 -13.09 -11.42 5.46
N ASP A 109 -11.94 -11.30 4.81
CA ASP A 109 -11.63 -11.95 3.54
C ASP A 109 -10.23 -12.55 3.58
N VAL A 110 -10.00 -13.58 2.77
CA VAL A 110 -8.69 -14.19 2.55
C VAL A 110 -8.27 -13.88 1.13
N ARG A 111 -7.19 -13.13 0.98
CA ARG A 111 -6.66 -12.78 -0.33
C ARG A 111 -5.16 -12.95 -0.42
N MET A 112 -4.67 -13.28 -1.61
CA MET A 112 -3.26 -13.21 -1.93
C MET A 112 -2.95 -11.80 -2.44
N ASP A 113 -2.26 -11.02 -1.62
CA ASP A 113 -1.82 -9.67 -1.98
C ASP A 113 -0.63 -9.73 -2.94
N GLU A 114 0.35 -10.60 -2.66
CA GLU A 114 1.49 -10.81 -3.55
C GLU A 114 1.71 -12.31 -3.81
N TYR A 115 2.09 -12.62 -5.04
CA TYR A 115 2.70 -13.90 -5.43
C TYR A 115 3.48 -13.68 -6.72
N PHE A 116 4.77 -13.94 -6.68
CA PHE A 116 5.62 -13.74 -7.85
C PHE A 116 6.83 -14.67 -7.86
N LEU A 117 7.37 -14.85 -9.06
CA LEU A 117 8.70 -15.39 -9.28
C LEU A 117 9.65 -14.24 -9.59
N LYS A 118 10.81 -14.22 -8.94
CA LYS A 118 11.90 -13.29 -9.22
C LYS A 118 13.11 -14.07 -9.72
N LEU A 119 13.61 -13.72 -10.88
CA LEU A 119 14.84 -14.23 -11.49
C LEU A 119 15.93 -13.17 -11.38
N SER A 120 17.06 -13.51 -10.79
CA SER A 120 18.26 -12.69 -10.63
C SER A 120 19.41 -13.30 -11.41
N PRO A 121 19.54 -13.05 -12.74
CA PRO A 121 20.52 -13.75 -13.57
C PRO A 121 21.96 -13.33 -13.32
N LEU A 122 22.16 -12.22 -12.65
CA LEU A 122 23.47 -11.68 -12.26
C LEU A 122 23.66 -11.82 -10.76
N ALA A 123 24.86 -12.14 -10.33
CA ALA A 123 25.20 -12.30 -8.91
C ALA A 123 25.18 -10.98 -8.11
N ASP A 124 25.20 -9.86 -8.80
CA ASP A 124 25.07 -8.52 -8.26
C ASP A 124 23.67 -7.98 -8.58
N ASP A 125 23.11 -7.16 -7.74
CA ASP A 125 21.73 -6.65 -7.85
C ASP A 125 21.46 -5.77 -9.09
N ARG A 126 22.26 -5.92 -10.17
CA ARG A 126 22.14 -5.09 -11.38
C ARG A 126 20.91 -5.40 -12.23
N LEU A 127 20.38 -6.63 -12.17
CA LEU A 127 19.26 -7.02 -13.02
C LEU A 127 18.39 -8.08 -12.33
N HIS A 128 17.11 -7.79 -12.23
CA HIS A 128 16.08 -8.69 -11.77
C HIS A 128 14.88 -8.67 -12.72
N PHE A 129 14.33 -9.83 -12.98
CA PHE A 129 13.03 -9.99 -13.63
C PHE A 129 12.04 -10.52 -12.61
N LYS A 130 10.84 -9.94 -12.57
CA LYS A 130 9.75 -10.38 -11.70
C LYS A 130 8.50 -10.60 -12.54
N ILE A 131 7.76 -11.68 -12.29
CA ILE A 131 6.47 -11.98 -12.92
C ILE A 131 5.50 -12.51 -11.87
N GLY A 132 4.27 -12.01 -11.88
CA GLY A 132 3.22 -12.38 -10.94
C GLY A 132 2.42 -11.17 -10.50
N LYS A 133 1.90 -11.21 -9.27
CA LYS A 133 1.19 -10.12 -8.61
C LYS A 133 2.08 -9.54 -7.51
N PHE A 134 2.33 -8.23 -7.52
CA PHE A 134 3.28 -7.59 -6.62
C PHE A 134 3.00 -6.09 -6.44
N ALA A 135 3.48 -5.52 -5.32
CA ALA A 135 3.38 -4.08 -5.04
C ALA A 135 4.02 -3.24 -6.14
N THR A 136 3.51 -2.03 -6.34
CA THR A 136 4.08 -1.10 -7.32
C THR A 136 5.46 -0.59 -6.90
N ALA A 137 6.31 -0.33 -7.90
CA ALA A 137 7.58 0.37 -7.70
C ALA A 137 7.42 1.89 -7.57
N PHE A 138 6.21 2.44 -7.78
CA PHE A 138 5.94 3.85 -7.70
C PHE A 138 6.17 4.39 -6.27
N GLY A 139 6.90 5.49 -6.16
CA GLY A 139 7.14 6.19 -4.90
C GLY A 139 8.05 5.44 -3.91
N ASN A 140 8.01 5.87 -2.65
CA ASN A 140 8.80 5.27 -1.56
C ASN A 140 7.97 4.74 -0.38
N TRP A 141 6.63 4.90 -0.41
CA TRP A 141 5.77 4.44 0.67
C TRP A 141 5.41 2.94 0.55
N ALA A 142 5.11 2.44 -0.66
CA ALA A 142 4.68 1.06 -0.87
C ALA A 142 5.61 0.01 -0.22
N PRO A 143 6.96 0.11 -0.30
CA PRO A 143 7.86 -0.81 0.38
C PRO A 143 7.81 -0.77 1.91
N ARG A 144 7.22 0.28 2.51
CA ARG A 144 7.13 0.50 3.97
C ARG A 144 5.70 0.34 4.50
N ASN A 145 4.78 -0.22 3.71
CA ASN A 145 3.36 -0.27 4.05
C ASN A 145 3.01 -1.23 5.20
N LEU A 146 3.87 -2.22 5.48
CA LEU A 146 3.63 -3.21 6.52
C LEU A 146 3.70 -2.57 7.92
N SER A 147 2.86 -3.05 8.82
CA SER A 147 2.72 -2.52 10.17
C SER A 147 4.01 -2.52 10.99
N TRP A 148 4.94 -3.44 10.71
CA TRP A 148 6.23 -3.50 11.40
C TRP A 148 7.17 -2.36 11.00
N ASP A 149 7.11 -1.92 9.76
CA ASP A 149 8.04 -0.94 9.19
C ASP A 149 7.45 0.48 9.13
N ASN A 150 6.13 0.58 8.92
CA ASN A 150 5.41 1.85 8.92
C ASN A 150 5.37 2.43 10.35
N PRO A 151 5.83 3.66 10.59
CA PRO A 151 5.73 4.28 11.91
C PRO A 151 4.30 4.71 12.28
N PHE A 152 3.38 4.73 11.33
CA PHE A 152 1.97 5.01 11.51
C PHE A 152 1.11 3.76 11.33
N VAL A 153 -0.16 3.85 11.73
CA VAL A 153 -1.17 2.82 11.44
C VAL A 153 -1.85 3.10 10.10
N THR A 154 -2.04 4.38 9.77
CA THR A 154 -2.65 4.82 8.51
C THR A 154 -1.60 5.07 7.42
N ALA A 155 -2.03 5.07 6.15
CA ALA A 155 -1.23 5.47 5.01
C ALA A 155 -1.20 7.01 4.83
N PRO A 156 -0.32 7.58 4.00
CA PRO A 156 -0.46 8.95 3.51
C PRO A 156 -1.74 9.12 2.67
N LEU A 157 -2.31 10.34 2.63
CA LEU A 157 -3.58 10.62 1.95
C LEU A 157 -3.60 10.16 0.48
N ALA A 158 -2.51 10.29 -0.26
CA ALA A 158 -2.43 9.83 -1.65
C ALA A 158 -2.76 8.34 -1.83
N TYR A 159 -2.55 7.52 -0.78
CA TYR A 159 -2.69 6.06 -0.79
C TYR A 159 -3.98 5.56 -0.14
N GLU A 160 -4.75 6.43 0.51
CA GLU A 160 -5.96 6.02 1.22
C GLU A 160 -7.14 6.98 1.12
N ASP A 161 -6.93 8.26 0.77
CA ASP A 161 -8.03 9.23 0.67
C ASP A 161 -8.88 8.96 -0.57
N VAL A 162 -10.20 8.94 -0.38
CA VAL A 162 -11.16 8.61 -1.43
C VAL A 162 -11.54 9.87 -2.18
N LEU A 163 -11.41 9.83 -3.50
CA LEU A 163 -11.60 10.95 -4.42
C LEU A 163 -12.93 10.82 -5.18
N ASN A 164 -13.48 11.94 -5.62
CA ASN A 164 -14.72 11.99 -6.40
C ASN A 164 -14.60 11.43 -7.84
N VAL A 165 -13.69 10.49 -8.06
CA VAL A 165 -13.47 9.75 -9.32
C VAL A 165 -13.97 8.32 -9.16
N SER A 166 -14.60 7.78 -10.19
CA SER A 166 -15.16 6.43 -10.21
C SER A 166 -14.62 5.63 -11.38
N ASP A 167 -14.37 4.35 -11.16
CA ASP A 167 -13.98 3.38 -12.18
C ASP A 167 -15.17 2.83 -12.98
N ILE A 168 -16.41 3.04 -12.51
CA ILE A 168 -17.63 2.46 -13.07
C ILE A 168 -18.51 3.53 -13.71
N THR A 169 -18.60 4.72 -13.09
CA THR A 169 -19.53 5.77 -13.51
C THR A 169 -18.78 7.02 -13.95
N MET A 170 -18.93 7.38 -15.24
CA MET A 170 -18.34 8.59 -15.81
C MET A 170 -19.32 9.76 -15.74
N PRO A 171 -18.88 10.98 -15.32
CA PRO A 171 -19.69 12.16 -15.41
C PRO A 171 -20.01 12.48 -16.86
N THR A 172 -21.24 12.89 -17.13
CA THR A 172 -21.69 13.23 -18.49
C THR A 172 -21.44 14.70 -18.86
N ALA A 173 -21.08 15.53 -17.89
CA ALA A 173 -20.79 16.96 -18.04
C ALA A 173 -19.95 17.45 -16.84
N PRO A 174 -19.27 18.61 -16.96
CA PRO A 174 -18.51 19.21 -15.85
C PRO A 174 -19.33 19.42 -14.58
N GLN A 175 -20.58 19.85 -14.71
CA GLN A 175 -21.49 20.04 -13.57
C GLN A 175 -21.75 18.75 -12.80
N ALA A 176 -21.81 17.60 -13.50
CA ALA A 176 -22.02 16.30 -12.88
C ALA A 176 -20.81 15.85 -12.05
N LEU A 177 -19.58 16.19 -12.47
CA LEU A 177 -18.38 15.96 -11.66
C LEU A 177 -18.39 16.88 -10.43
N LEU A 178 -18.60 18.18 -10.62
CA LEU A 178 -18.63 19.17 -9.52
C LEU A 178 -19.72 18.86 -8.50
N ALA A 179 -20.87 18.32 -8.92
CA ALA A 179 -21.96 17.93 -8.03
C ALA A 179 -21.58 16.80 -7.07
N ARG A 180 -20.59 15.99 -7.41
CA ARG A 180 -20.09 14.92 -6.53
C ARG A 180 -19.51 15.44 -5.22
N ARG A 181 -18.97 16.66 -5.20
CA ARG A 181 -18.50 17.34 -3.98
C ARG A 181 -19.57 17.50 -2.89
N GLN A 182 -20.84 17.48 -3.27
CA GLN A 182 -21.97 17.64 -2.36
C GLN A 182 -22.49 16.28 -1.83
N ILE A 183 -21.95 15.20 -2.33
CA ILE A 183 -22.34 13.84 -1.94
C ILE A 183 -21.31 13.35 -0.93
N ALA A 184 -21.79 12.65 0.11
CA ALA A 184 -20.88 11.97 1.05
C ALA A 184 -20.05 10.91 0.32
N ASP A 185 -18.82 10.72 0.76
CA ASP A 185 -17.93 9.74 0.16
C ASP A 185 -18.58 8.35 0.18
N LYS A 186 -18.65 7.75 -1.01
CA LYS A 186 -19.24 6.43 -1.18
C LYS A 186 -18.14 5.41 -1.32
N LYS A 187 -18.05 4.52 -0.35
CA LYS A 187 -17.32 3.27 -0.52
C LYS A 187 -17.84 2.53 -1.74
N GLY A 188 -16.97 1.84 -2.41
CA GLY A 188 -17.36 1.02 -3.53
C GLY A 188 -17.59 1.78 -4.85
N ASP A 189 -17.83 3.09 -4.83
CA ASP A 189 -18.07 3.89 -6.03
C ASP A 189 -16.86 4.77 -6.40
N TRP A 190 -15.99 5.09 -5.45
CA TRP A 190 -14.93 6.09 -5.59
C TRP A 190 -13.55 5.49 -5.45
N LEU A 191 -12.55 6.13 -6.05
CA LEU A 191 -11.16 5.68 -6.09
C LEU A 191 -10.26 6.54 -5.23
N THR A 192 -9.07 6.05 -4.93
CA THR A 192 -7.94 6.82 -4.38
C THR A 192 -7.00 7.22 -5.52
N ALA A 193 -6.04 8.12 -5.26
CA ALA A 193 -5.01 8.41 -6.24
C ALA A 193 -4.10 7.18 -6.49
N ILE A 194 -3.74 6.50 -5.42
CA ILE A 194 -3.03 5.21 -5.44
C ILE A 194 -3.73 4.31 -4.43
N TRP A 195 -4.16 3.12 -4.83
CA TRP A 195 -4.86 2.21 -3.92
C TRP A 195 -3.88 1.41 -3.07
N GLY A 196 -3.51 1.95 -1.90
CA GLY A 196 -2.53 1.30 -1.04
C GLY A 196 -1.24 0.95 -1.79
N PRO A 197 -0.67 -0.26 -1.62
CA PRO A 197 0.53 -0.69 -2.34
C PRO A 197 0.30 -1.05 -3.82
N SER A 198 -0.94 -0.99 -4.34
CA SER A 198 -1.32 -1.32 -5.73
C SER A 198 -0.71 -2.66 -6.19
N TYR A 199 -1.18 -3.75 -5.58
CA TYR A 199 -0.72 -5.11 -5.87
C TYR A 199 -1.32 -5.63 -7.17
N ALA A 200 -0.89 -5.18 -8.32
CA ALA A 200 -1.41 -5.63 -9.62
C ALA A 200 -0.54 -6.74 -10.23
N SER A 201 -1.17 -7.58 -11.07
CA SER A 201 -0.49 -8.65 -11.80
C SER A 201 0.28 -8.11 -12.98
N GLY A 202 1.49 -8.63 -13.24
CA GLY A 202 2.30 -8.18 -14.36
C GLY A 202 3.72 -8.70 -14.35
N ALA A 203 4.59 -7.97 -15.01
CA ALA A 203 6.02 -8.24 -15.07
C ALA A 203 6.81 -6.96 -14.79
N SER A 204 8.01 -7.13 -14.25
CA SER A 204 8.93 -6.00 -14.05
C SER A 204 10.38 -6.37 -14.35
N ILE A 205 11.13 -5.34 -14.73
CA ILE A 205 12.60 -5.35 -14.80
C ILE A 205 13.08 -4.31 -13.81
N SER A 206 14.01 -4.66 -12.95
CA SER A 206 14.58 -3.75 -11.96
C SER A 206 16.05 -4.06 -11.68
N GLY A 207 16.75 -3.12 -11.07
CA GLY A 207 18.13 -3.34 -10.67
C GLY A 207 18.79 -2.10 -10.08
N ARG A 208 20.07 -2.26 -9.72
CA ARG A 208 20.91 -1.21 -9.18
C ARG A 208 22.22 -1.11 -9.96
N LEU A 209 22.60 0.11 -10.29
CA LEU A 209 23.86 0.46 -10.96
C LEU A 209 24.56 1.52 -10.11
N ASP A 210 25.52 1.11 -9.31
CA ASP A 210 26.24 1.95 -8.33
C ASP A 210 25.24 2.69 -7.39
N MET A 211 25.18 4.01 -7.50
CA MET A 211 24.27 4.84 -6.72
C MET A 211 22.86 4.94 -7.30
N PHE A 212 22.60 4.40 -8.48
CA PHE A 212 21.30 4.47 -9.15
C PHE A 212 20.52 3.17 -9.02
N ASP A 213 19.22 3.27 -8.84
CA ASP A 213 18.28 2.16 -8.94
C ASP A 213 17.20 2.47 -9.98
N TYR A 214 16.66 1.41 -10.60
CA TYR A 214 15.63 1.53 -11.60
C TYR A 214 14.62 0.41 -11.52
N ALA A 215 13.39 0.69 -11.93
CA ALA A 215 12.34 -0.29 -12.14
C ALA A 215 11.44 0.13 -13.31
N LEU A 216 11.04 -0.86 -14.09
CA LEU A 216 10.03 -0.73 -15.15
C LEU A 216 9.04 -1.86 -14.99
N GLU A 217 7.76 -1.55 -14.93
CA GLU A 217 6.66 -2.49 -14.73
C GLU A 217 5.62 -2.37 -15.83
N VAL A 218 5.06 -3.51 -16.23
CA VAL A 218 3.84 -3.58 -17.06
C VAL A 218 2.85 -4.44 -16.29
N LYS A 219 1.72 -3.84 -15.93
CA LYS A 219 0.69 -4.45 -15.08
C LYS A 219 -0.69 -4.37 -15.71
N ASN A 220 -1.59 -5.23 -15.24
CA ASN A 220 -2.98 -5.28 -15.74
C ASN A 220 -3.88 -4.16 -15.20
N ALA A 221 -3.47 -3.42 -14.17
CA ALA A 221 -4.29 -2.44 -13.49
C ALA A 221 -3.50 -1.17 -13.14
N SER A 222 -4.17 0.00 -13.11
CA SER A 222 -3.58 1.29 -12.76
C SER A 222 -3.32 1.40 -11.26
N LEU A 223 -2.63 2.49 -10.85
CA LEU A 223 -2.33 2.75 -9.44
C LEU A 223 -3.59 2.91 -8.59
N SER A 224 -4.66 3.48 -9.14
CA SER A 224 -5.94 3.70 -8.44
C SER A 224 -6.91 2.54 -8.50
N SER A 225 -6.61 1.51 -9.31
CA SER A 225 -7.52 0.36 -9.50
C SER A 225 -7.76 -0.38 -8.19
N ARG A 226 -9.01 -0.82 -8.01
CA ARG A 226 -9.47 -1.54 -6.81
C ARG A 226 -8.79 -2.92 -6.67
N PRO A 227 -8.72 -3.47 -5.46
CA PRO A 227 -8.12 -4.79 -5.21
C PRO A 227 -8.71 -5.94 -6.03
N ASN A 228 -10.00 -5.89 -6.37
CA ASN A 228 -10.63 -6.91 -7.22
C ASN A 228 -10.15 -6.90 -8.67
N GLU A 229 -9.56 -5.79 -9.14
CA GLU A 229 -9.01 -5.64 -10.49
C GLU A 229 -7.53 -6.06 -10.58
N TRP A 230 -6.87 -6.34 -9.46
CA TRP A 230 -5.44 -6.62 -9.43
C TRP A 230 -5.06 -8.00 -9.96
N ASP A 231 -5.98 -8.96 -9.93
CA ASP A 231 -5.75 -10.30 -10.43
C ASP A 231 -5.93 -10.39 -11.95
N ALA A 232 -4.96 -10.98 -12.65
CA ALA A 232 -5.01 -11.21 -14.08
C ALA A 232 -6.19 -12.11 -14.53
N THR A 233 -6.78 -12.85 -13.59
CA THR A 233 -8.00 -13.65 -13.84
C THR A 233 -9.28 -12.83 -13.82
N ARG A 234 -9.24 -11.61 -13.26
CA ARG A 234 -10.36 -10.68 -13.18
C ARG A 234 -10.27 -9.60 -14.23
N ARG A 235 -9.09 -9.05 -14.42
CA ARG A 235 -8.79 -8.03 -15.43
C ARG A 235 -7.62 -8.50 -16.29
N GLY A 236 -7.82 -8.52 -17.61
CA GLY A 236 -6.80 -8.86 -18.59
C GLY A 236 -5.76 -7.76 -18.79
N PHE A 237 -4.96 -7.89 -19.84
CA PHE A 237 -3.92 -6.95 -20.25
C PHE A 237 -4.31 -6.16 -21.52
N ASP A 238 -5.60 -5.97 -21.78
CA ASP A 238 -6.07 -5.23 -22.96
C ASP A 238 -5.68 -3.75 -22.90
N ASN A 239 -5.66 -3.18 -21.67
CA ASN A 239 -5.23 -1.81 -21.38
C ASN A 239 -4.18 -1.82 -20.25
N PRO A 240 -2.93 -2.24 -20.55
CA PRO A 240 -1.91 -2.41 -19.53
C PRO A 240 -1.43 -1.06 -18.99
N THR A 241 -1.09 -1.04 -17.73
CA THR A 241 -0.44 0.08 -17.06
C THR A 241 1.07 -0.07 -17.14
N VAL A 242 1.76 0.98 -17.54
CA VAL A 242 3.22 1.07 -17.50
C VAL A 242 3.61 1.95 -16.33
N THR A 243 4.49 1.44 -15.46
CA THR A 243 5.07 2.20 -14.34
C THR A 243 6.58 2.15 -14.43
N ALA A 244 7.23 3.30 -14.29
CA ALA A 244 8.68 3.42 -14.26
C ALA A 244 9.13 4.19 -13.02
N ARG A 245 10.23 3.78 -12.41
CA ARG A 245 10.90 4.48 -11.33
C ARG A 245 12.40 4.55 -11.57
N PHE A 246 12.98 5.69 -11.28
CA PHE A 246 14.42 5.90 -11.24
C PHE A 246 14.79 6.53 -9.92
N GLY A 247 15.78 5.95 -9.24
CA GLY A 247 16.27 6.39 -7.94
C GLY A 247 17.76 6.71 -7.97
N ALA A 248 18.20 7.55 -7.03
CA ALA A 248 19.61 7.90 -6.83
C ALA A 248 19.90 7.98 -5.32
N ARG A 249 21.06 7.42 -4.93
CA ARG A 249 21.58 7.46 -3.55
C ARG A 249 22.98 8.07 -3.57
N PRO A 250 23.08 9.42 -3.65
CA PRO A 250 24.36 10.11 -3.76
C PRO A 250 25.21 10.04 -2.49
N ALA A 251 24.60 9.71 -1.36
CA ALA A 251 25.24 9.45 -0.07
C ALA A 251 24.44 8.38 0.68
N GLU A 252 25.03 7.77 1.71
CA GLU A 252 24.38 6.73 2.51
C GLU A 252 23.09 7.22 3.20
N GLU A 253 23.07 8.51 3.55
CA GLU A 253 21.94 9.13 4.24
C GLU A 253 20.81 9.52 3.32
N TRP A 254 21.07 9.74 2.02
CA TRP A 254 20.10 10.31 1.09
C TRP A 254 19.65 9.34 0.01
N SER A 255 18.35 9.34 -0.23
CA SER A 255 17.74 8.68 -1.38
C SER A 255 16.74 9.61 -2.03
N PHE A 256 16.80 9.72 -3.35
CA PHE A 256 15.85 10.47 -4.17
C PHE A 256 15.25 9.55 -5.24
N GLY A 257 14.01 9.80 -5.63
CA GLY A 257 13.36 9.04 -6.68
C GLY A 257 12.45 9.91 -7.53
N THR A 258 12.28 9.49 -8.77
CA THR A 258 11.21 9.96 -9.66
C THR A 258 10.45 8.76 -10.19
N SER A 259 9.14 8.91 -10.29
CA SER A 259 8.24 7.85 -10.72
C SER A 259 7.25 8.38 -11.75
N PHE A 260 6.86 7.49 -12.66
CA PHE A 260 5.84 7.72 -13.68
C PHE A 260 4.94 6.50 -13.75
N SER A 261 3.63 6.71 -13.94
CA SER A 261 2.68 5.63 -14.23
C SER A 261 1.60 6.12 -15.18
N HIS A 262 1.22 5.28 -16.15
CA HIS A 262 0.16 5.57 -17.12
C HIS A 262 -0.60 4.29 -17.45
N GLY A 263 -1.93 4.34 -17.39
CA GLY A 263 -2.81 3.23 -17.75
C GLY A 263 -4.26 3.46 -17.36
N SER A 264 -5.15 2.65 -17.91
CA SER A 264 -6.58 2.79 -17.67
C SER A 264 -6.96 2.51 -16.20
N TYR A 265 -7.72 3.43 -15.62
CA TYR A 265 -8.24 3.29 -14.26
C TYR A 265 -9.68 2.79 -14.20
N THR A 266 -10.33 2.65 -15.34
CA THR A 266 -11.75 2.26 -15.42
C THR A 266 -11.90 0.76 -15.63
N ALA A 267 -13.06 0.23 -15.23
CA ALA A 267 -13.43 -1.14 -15.54
C ALA A 267 -13.55 -1.35 -17.08
N ASP A 268 -13.31 -2.56 -17.55
CA ASP A 268 -13.36 -2.92 -18.97
C ASP A 268 -14.72 -2.63 -19.64
N SER A 269 -15.79 -2.52 -18.83
CA SER A 269 -17.13 -2.16 -19.30
C SER A 269 -17.29 -0.69 -19.68
N VAL A 270 -16.35 0.17 -19.30
CA VAL A 270 -16.41 1.61 -19.60
C VAL A 270 -15.79 1.90 -20.97
N ALA A 271 -16.60 2.45 -21.86
CA ALA A 271 -16.17 2.76 -23.22
C ALA A 271 -15.06 3.83 -23.23
N GLY A 272 -14.03 3.58 -24.05
CA GLY A 272 -12.92 4.52 -24.25
C GLY A 272 -11.77 4.35 -23.27
N SER A 273 -11.89 3.47 -22.27
CA SER A 273 -10.83 3.13 -21.30
C SER A 273 -10.05 4.36 -20.80
N PRO A 274 -10.70 5.35 -20.15
CA PRO A 274 -10.03 6.56 -19.66
C PRO A 274 -8.81 6.25 -18.82
N ASP A 275 -7.74 7.01 -19.02
CA ASP A 275 -6.44 6.76 -18.41
C ASP A 275 -6.21 7.60 -17.15
N GLN A 276 -5.41 7.07 -16.26
CA GLN A 276 -4.74 7.78 -15.18
C GLN A 276 -3.28 7.98 -15.54
N THR A 277 -2.79 9.21 -15.47
CA THR A 277 -1.37 9.53 -15.58
C THR A 277 -0.88 10.09 -14.26
N THR A 278 0.18 9.52 -13.71
CA THR A 278 0.69 9.91 -12.39
C THR A 278 2.21 10.10 -12.45
N TYR A 279 2.68 11.21 -11.89
CA TYR A 279 4.09 11.53 -11.72
C TYR A 279 4.39 11.64 -10.22
N GLY A 280 5.54 11.16 -9.80
CA GLY A 280 5.99 11.21 -8.41
C GLY A 280 7.43 11.67 -8.29
N LEU A 281 7.69 12.46 -7.25
CA LEU A 281 9.02 12.77 -6.76
C LEU A 281 9.07 12.33 -5.32
N ASP A 282 10.11 11.59 -4.95
CA ASP A 282 10.29 11.13 -3.58
C ASP A 282 11.70 11.43 -3.06
N ALA A 283 11.79 11.62 -1.75
CA ALA A 283 13.04 11.78 -1.05
C ALA A 283 13.00 11.06 0.29
N ALA A 284 14.12 10.48 0.69
CA ALA A 284 14.32 9.93 2.03
C ALA A 284 15.69 10.37 2.56
N PHE A 285 15.73 10.60 3.87
CA PHE A 285 16.93 10.94 4.61
C PHE A 285 16.99 10.13 5.89
N GLN A 286 18.15 9.58 6.20
CA GLN A 286 18.39 8.87 7.45
C GLN A 286 19.75 9.25 8.01
N HIS A 287 19.75 9.81 9.22
CA HIS A 287 20.98 10.10 9.92
C HIS A 287 20.79 9.85 11.43
N HIS A 288 21.62 8.98 12.00
CA HIS A 288 21.56 8.57 13.41
C HIS A 288 20.15 8.12 13.82
N HIS A 289 19.46 8.93 14.61
CA HIS A 289 18.14 8.65 15.18
C HIS A 289 16.97 9.19 14.34
N LEU A 290 17.27 10.08 13.37
CA LEU A 290 16.29 10.76 12.54
C LEU A 290 16.13 10.06 11.20
N GLN A 291 14.88 9.83 10.81
CA GLN A 291 14.49 9.35 9.49
C GLN A 291 13.40 10.26 8.95
N LEU A 292 13.57 10.70 7.71
CA LEU A 292 12.61 11.53 7.00
C LEU A 292 12.21 10.86 5.70
N TRP A 293 10.95 10.99 5.32
CA TRP A 293 10.42 10.57 4.01
C TRP A 293 9.47 11.63 3.50
N SER A 294 9.48 11.86 2.21
CA SER A 294 8.50 12.71 1.56
C SER A 294 8.20 12.22 0.16
N GLU A 295 7.00 12.53 -0.31
CA GLU A 295 6.59 12.37 -1.69
C GLU A 295 5.78 13.58 -2.12
N VAL A 296 5.91 13.94 -3.39
CA VAL A 296 5.02 14.84 -4.12
C VAL A 296 4.49 14.05 -5.31
N ILE A 297 3.19 13.90 -5.39
CA ILE A 297 2.50 13.10 -6.40
C ILE A 297 1.54 13.99 -7.14
N TYR A 298 1.72 14.13 -8.45
CA TYR A 298 0.75 14.75 -9.36
C TYR A 298 0.02 13.63 -10.11
N THR A 299 -1.29 13.64 -10.07
CA THR A 299 -2.12 12.68 -10.80
C THR A 299 -3.17 13.39 -11.63
N GLN A 300 -3.46 12.82 -12.79
CA GLN A 300 -4.41 13.31 -13.76
C GLN A 300 -5.28 12.13 -14.18
N PHE A 301 -6.59 12.25 -13.97
CA PHE A 301 -7.58 11.32 -14.44
C PHE A 301 -8.25 11.89 -15.70
N GLU A 302 -8.22 11.16 -16.79
CA GLU A 302 -8.99 11.49 -17.97
C GLU A 302 -10.47 11.30 -17.67
N VAL A 303 -11.26 12.39 -17.77
CA VAL A 303 -12.70 12.34 -17.53
C VAL A 303 -13.41 12.72 -18.83
N PRO A 304 -13.97 11.75 -19.59
CA PRO A 304 -14.65 12.03 -20.85
C PRO A 304 -15.71 13.12 -20.71
N LYS A 305 -15.76 14.04 -21.70
CA LYS A 305 -16.70 15.18 -21.76
C LYS A 305 -16.53 16.26 -20.65
N VAL A 306 -15.51 16.15 -19.82
CA VAL A 306 -15.19 17.16 -18.80
C VAL A 306 -13.89 17.85 -19.16
N ARG A 307 -12.85 17.57 -18.64
CA ARG A 307 -11.42 17.82 -18.79
C ARG A 307 -10.75 16.89 -17.79
N ASP A 308 -9.47 16.81 -17.90
CA ASP A 308 -8.71 16.02 -16.97
C ASP A 308 -8.90 16.52 -15.53
N ALA A 309 -9.19 15.58 -14.62
CA ALA A 309 -9.30 15.84 -13.20
C ALA A 309 -7.89 15.72 -12.58
N GLU A 310 -7.26 16.87 -12.35
CA GLU A 310 -5.89 16.97 -11.83
C GLU A 310 -5.88 17.07 -10.32
N ALA A 311 -4.91 16.42 -9.66
CA ALA A 311 -4.66 16.56 -8.23
C ALA A 311 -3.18 16.50 -7.90
N VAL A 312 -2.79 17.18 -6.82
CA VAL A 312 -1.45 17.13 -6.23
C VAL A 312 -1.58 16.66 -4.79
N PHE A 313 -0.82 15.64 -4.46
CA PHE A 313 -0.70 15.14 -3.10
C PHE A 313 0.74 15.31 -2.65
N TYR A 314 0.93 15.70 -1.40
CA TYR A 314 2.26 15.64 -0.82
C TYR A 314 2.20 15.29 0.64
N TYR A 315 3.25 14.62 1.11
CA TYR A 315 3.46 14.41 2.53
C TYR A 315 4.92 14.58 2.91
N LEU A 316 5.12 14.94 4.18
CA LEU A 316 6.40 14.93 4.85
C LEU A 316 6.24 14.13 6.14
N GLU A 317 7.07 13.12 6.30
CA GLU A 317 7.07 12.19 7.42
C GLU A 317 8.43 12.23 8.12
N ALA A 318 8.43 12.32 9.44
CA ALA A 318 9.61 12.28 10.28
C ALA A 318 9.44 11.23 11.37
N ARG A 319 10.43 10.37 11.58
CA ARG A 319 10.53 9.46 12.72
C ARG A 319 11.82 9.73 13.48
N TYR A 320 11.69 9.88 14.81
CA TYR A 320 12.84 10.02 15.69
C TYR A 320 12.88 8.86 16.69
N LYS A 321 13.99 8.12 16.71
CA LYS A 321 14.24 7.02 17.65
C LYS A 321 14.92 7.55 18.90
N TRP A 322 14.20 7.61 20.00
CA TRP A 322 14.73 8.02 21.32
C TRP A 322 15.63 6.95 21.92
N THR A 323 15.24 5.70 21.74
CA THR A 323 16.00 4.50 22.13
C THR A 323 15.84 3.46 21.00
N PRO A 324 16.55 2.32 21.02
CA PRO A 324 16.31 1.24 20.09
C PRO A 324 14.85 0.73 20.08
N GLN A 325 14.12 0.91 21.20
CA GLN A 325 12.74 0.45 21.37
C GLN A 325 11.70 1.54 21.13
N LEU A 326 11.98 2.79 21.54
CA LEU A 326 11.01 3.90 21.57
C LEU A 326 11.24 4.85 20.43
N TRP A 327 10.17 5.17 19.66
CA TRP A 327 10.20 6.24 18.68
C TRP A 327 8.93 7.09 18.73
N THR A 328 9.04 8.31 18.21
CA THR A 328 7.91 9.16 17.84
C THR A 328 7.96 9.44 16.35
N ALA A 329 6.81 9.65 15.74
CA ALA A 329 6.73 10.05 14.34
C ALA A 329 5.67 11.12 14.14
N LEU A 330 5.93 12.04 13.22
CA LEU A 330 5.04 13.12 12.79
C LEU A 330 4.92 13.05 11.27
N ARG A 331 3.70 13.17 10.74
CA ARG A 331 3.45 13.28 9.30
C ARG A 331 2.47 14.41 9.02
N TRP A 332 2.83 15.24 8.06
CA TRP A 332 1.95 16.22 7.42
C TRP A 332 1.55 15.69 6.06
N ASN A 333 0.25 15.75 5.74
CA ASN A 333 -0.31 15.38 4.46
C ASN A 333 -1.16 16.51 3.92
N HIS A 334 -1.17 16.65 2.58
CA HIS A 334 -2.06 17.60 1.91
C HIS A 334 -2.45 17.11 0.52
N SER A 335 -3.73 17.24 0.17
CA SER A 335 -4.32 16.94 -1.14
C SER A 335 -4.90 18.23 -1.69
N LEU A 336 -4.53 18.60 -2.92
CA LEU A 336 -4.95 19.80 -3.62
C LEU A 336 -5.58 19.41 -4.97
N PHE A 337 -6.72 20.00 -5.31
CA PHE A 337 -7.48 19.61 -6.48
C PHE A 337 -7.59 20.71 -7.52
N GLY A 338 -7.35 20.34 -8.79
CA GLY A 338 -7.48 21.23 -9.95
C GLY A 338 -8.90 21.74 -10.13
N ARG A 339 -9.05 22.83 -10.87
CA ARG A 339 -10.35 23.48 -11.11
C ARG A 339 -10.95 23.03 -12.43
N VAL A 340 -12.22 22.69 -12.37
CA VAL A 340 -13.06 22.38 -13.53
C VAL A 340 -14.06 23.53 -13.75
N THR A 341 -14.18 23.97 -14.99
CA THR A 341 -15.13 25.02 -15.39
C THR A 341 -16.43 24.37 -15.84
N ASP A 342 -17.54 24.79 -15.28
CA ASP A 342 -18.86 24.39 -15.75
C ASP A 342 -19.18 25.03 -17.12
N GLY A 343 -20.21 24.53 -17.79
CA GLY A 343 -20.64 25.08 -19.09
C GLY A 343 -21.16 26.50 -19.03
N LEU A 344 -21.29 27.13 -17.86
CA LEU A 344 -21.78 28.48 -17.60
C LEU A 344 -20.63 29.45 -17.27
N GLY A 345 -19.38 28.98 -17.24
CA GLY A 345 -18.20 29.79 -16.93
C GLY A 345 -17.82 29.88 -15.45
N SER A 346 -18.55 29.24 -14.54
CA SER A 346 -18.15 29.11 -13.15
C SER A 346 -17.06 28.03 -13.01
N SER A 347 -16.07 28.26 -12.15
CA SER A 347 -14.94 27.34 -11.96
C SER A 347 -14.79 26.97 -10.49
N ALA A 348 -14.72 25.68 -10.20
CA ALA A 348 -14.52 25.17 -8.84
C ALA A 348 -13.52 23.99 -8.86
N ALA A 349 -12.86 23.72 -7.74
CA ALA A 349 -12.07 22.50 -7.58
C ALA A 349 -13.00 21.28 -7.75
N TRP A 350 -12.53 20.23 -8.42
CA TRP A 350 -13.38 19.08 -8.72
C TRP A 350 -13.57 18.16 -7.50
N ASP A 351 -12.68 18.27 -6.49
CA ASP A 351 -12.82 17.66 -5.18
C ASP A 351 -12.45 18.67 -4.09
N ARG A 352 -12.41 18.26 -2.84
CA ARG A 352 -12.22 19.11 -1.66
C ARG A 352 -10.77 19.00 -1.18
N ASP A 353 -10.07 20.13 -1.13
CA ASP A 353 -8.72 20.17 -0.56
C ASP A 353 -8.74 19.61 0.87
N THR A 354 -7.83 18.68 1.14
CA THR A 354 -7.78 17.93 2.40
C THR A 354 -6.38 17.97 2.99
N TRP A 355 -6.27 18.23 4.28
CA TRP A 355 -5.00 18.14 5.01
C TRP A 355 -5.15 17.26 6.24
N ARG A 356 -4.06 16.63 6.64
CA ARG A 356 -4.00 15.79 7.85
C ARG A 356 -2.62 15.85 8.49
N VAL A 357 -2.60 15.96 9.83
CA VAL A 357 -1.42 15.80 10.67
C VAL A 357 -1.59 14.52 11.47
N ASP A 358 -0.62 13.64 11.39
CA ASP A 358 -0.57 12.39 12.14
C ASP A 358 0.59 12.46 13.14
N LEU A 359 0.34 12.16 14.41
CA LEU A 359 1.35 11.98 15.44
C LEU A 359 1.30 10.53 15.94
N SER A 360 2.44 9.84 15.95
CA SER A 360 2.53 8.46 16.39
C SER A 360 3.63 8.30 17.45
N LEU A 361 3.34 7.43 18.41
CA LEU A 361 4.28 6.90 19.41
C LEU A 361 4.32 5.39 19.28
N GLY A 362 5.51 4.81 19.10
CA GLY A 362 5.68 3.39 19.00
C GLY A 362 6.71 2.84 19.98
N TRP A 363 6.44 1.65 20.47
CA TRP A 363 7.31 0.90 21.36
C TRP A 363 7.52 -0.52 20.87
N ARG A 364 8.78 -0.90 20.67
CA ARG A 364 9.19 -2.28 20.34
C ARG A 364 9.63 -2.98 21.62
N PHE A 365 8.81 -3.86 22.14
CA PHE A 365 9.09 -4.60 23.39
C PHE A 365 10.24 -5.58 23.21
N ASN A 366 10.24 -6.29 22.08
CA ASN A 366 11.28 -7.23 21.69
C ASN A 366 11.27 -7.39 20.15
N ARG A 367 11.99 -8.38 19.61
CA ARG A 367 12.04 -8.64 18.16
C ARG A 367 10.72 -9.13 17.56
N HIS A 368 9.76 -9.56 18.39
CA HIS A 368 8.48 -10.12 17.97
C HIS A 368 7.28 -9.23 18.28
N LEU A 369 7.36 -8.33 19.25
CA LEU A 369 6.21 -7.55 19.74
C LEU A 369 6.46 -6.05 19.66
N GLN A 370 5.53 -5.34 19.03
CA GLN A 370 5.50 -3.89 18.88
C GLN A 370 4.11 -3.36 19.18
N ALA A 371 4.02 -2.19 19.79
CA ALA A 371 2.77 -1.44 19.93
C ALA A 371 2.93 -0.02 19.42
N LYS A 372 1.85 0.53 18.86
CA LYS A 372 1.76 1.92 18.41
C LYS A 372 0.46 2.55 18.85
N ILE A 373 0.51 3.86 19.11
CA ILE A 373 -0.66 4.71 19.23
C ILE A 373 -0.49 5.89 18.27
N GLN A 374 -1.52 6.22 17.52
CA GLN A 374 -1.55 7.34 16.58
C GLN A 374 -2.77 8.21 16.85
N GLY A 375 -2.54 9.52 16.94
CA GLY A 375 -3.57 10.54 16.88
C GLY A 375 -3.46 11.29 15.55
N SER A 376 -4.58 11.51 14.88
CA SER A 376 -4.64 12.29 13.64
C SER A 376 -5.64 13.43 13.79
N VAL A 377 -5.27 14.60 13.26
CA VAL A 377 -6.16 15.75 13.11
C VAL A 377 -6.12 16.20 11.66
N GLY A 378 -7.27 16.52 11.10
CA GLY A 378 -7.35 16.93 9.71
C GLY A 378 -8.52 17.85 9.44
N GLY A 379 -8.55 18.40 8.25
CA GLY A 379 -9.64 19.23 7.75
C GLY A 379 -9.82 19.02 6.25
N ARG A 380 -11.05 19.20 5.81
CA ARG A 380 -11.45 19.14 4.40
C ARG A 380 -12.20 20.43 4.04
N GLU A 381 -11.91 20.99 2.88
CA GLU A 381 -12.61 22.20 2.40
C GLU A 381 -14.12 21.95 2.28
N GLY A 382 -14.96 22.83 2.85
CA GLY A 382 -16.42 22.75 2.77
C GLY A 382 -17.11 23.56 3.85
N ASN A 383 -18.45 23.62 3.81
CA ASN A 383 -19.28 24.45 4.70
C ASN A 383 -19.43 23.91 6.14
N GLU A 384 -18.92 22.72 6.42
CA GLU A 384 -18.93 22.13 7.75
C GLU A 384 -17.47 21.97 8.21
N PRO A 385 -17.12 22.43 9.42
CA PRO A 385 -15.85 22.09 10.05
C PRO A 385 -15.89 20.61 10.48
N GLN A 386 -15.83 19.70 9.53
CA GLN A 386 -15.67 18.28 9.83
C GLN A 386 -14.20 18.05 10.16
N GLY A 387 -13.89 18.14 11.44
CA GLY A 387 -12.62 17.68 11.95
C GLY A 387 -12.53 16.16 11.74
N ASN A 388 -11.68 15.72 10.82
CA ASN A 388 -11.34 14.31 10.67
C ASN A 388 -10.34 13.93 11.77
N HIS A 389 -10.83 13.76 13.00
CA HIS A 389 -9.99 13.30 14.11
C HIS A 389 -10.03 11.78 14.18
N LEU A 390 -8.87 11.18 14.39
CA LEU A 390 -8.73 9.75 14.52
C LEU A 390 -7.78 9.46 15.67
N LEU A 391 -8.20 8.55 16.56
CA LEU A 391 -7.29 7.87 17.49
C LEU A 391 -7.23 6.40 17.09
N VAL A 392 -6.03 5.85 16.95
CA VAL A 392 -5.87 4.44 16.64
C VAL A 392 -4.72 3.85 17.45
N THR A 393 -4.92 2.62 17.93
CA THR A 393 -3.87 1.81 18.56
C THR A 393 -3.65 0.55 17.76
N GLN A 394 -2.42 0.06 17.74
CA GLN A 394 -2.05 -1.17 17.03
C GLN A 394 -1.06 -1.96 17.90
N ILE A 395 -1.33 -3.25 18.02
CA ILE A 395 -0.37 -4.23 18.55
C ILE A 395 0.00 -5.15 17.41
N THR A 396 1.29 -5.33 17.17
CA THR A 396 1.84 -6.16 16.10
C THR A 396 2.70 -7.27 16.68
N LEU A 397 2.42 -8.51 16.27
CA LEU A 397 3.26 -9.69 16.48
C LEU A 397 3.92 -10.09 15.16
N LYS A 398 5.21 -10.40 15.21
CA LYS A 398 6.01 -10.82 14.05
C LYS A 398 6.81 -12.09 14.39
N PHE A 399 6.79 -13.05 13.50
CA PHE A 399 7.57 -14.29 13.55
C PHE A 399 8.29 -14.50 12.24
#